data_28ca4af7d6cf29fb45cc63b9355ab418
#
_entry.id   28ca4af7d6cf29fb45cc63b9355ab418
#
_cell.length_a   1.000
_cell.length_b   1.000
_cell.length_c   1.000
_cell.angle_alpha   90.00
_cell.angle_beta   90.00
_cell.angle_gamma   90.00
#
_symmetry.space_group_name_H-M   'P 1'
#
loop_
_entity.id
_entity.type
_entity.pdbx_description
1 polymer ?
#
loop_
_entity_poly.entity_id
_entity_poly.type
_entity_poly.pdbx_seq_one_letter_code
_entity_poly.pdbx_strand_id
1 'polypeptide(L)'
;RHSFPTRRSSDLIQIDLSASKIRFTFDSVILTSKLIDGTFPDYSRVIPTANDKLLRIDPKAFSQGVDRVATIATEKTRAVKMALDKDKITLSVTSPENGTAAEEVSGQYSSDSFEIGFNARYLMDILGEIEGDIVELHLADASAPTLIRENDKSAALYVLMPMRV
;
A
#
# COMPACT_ATOMS: atom_id res chain seq x y z
N ARG A 1 -12.41 24.80 -29.78
CA ARG A 1 -12.25 25.68 -28.59
C ARG A 1 -12.58 24.86 -27.36
N HIS A 2 -11.58 24.38 -26.64
CA HIS A 2 -11.78 23.78 -25.33
C HIS A 2 -11.96 24.91 -24.31
N SER A 3 -13.18 25.10 -23.83
CA SER A 3 -13.44 25.99 -22.69
C SER A 3 -13.01 25.24 -21.41
N PHE A 4 -11.96 25.72 -20.78
CA PHE A 4 -11.65 25.30 -19.41
C PHE A 4 -12.81 25.76 -18.51
N PRO A 5 -13.29 24.90 -17.58
CA PRO A 5 -14.29 25.31 -16.63
C PRO A 5 -13.72 26.49 -15.82
N THR A 6 -14.40 27.62 -15.86
CA THR A 6 -14.09 28.76 -14.99
C THR A 6 -14.35 28.34 -13.54
N ARG A 7 -13.29 28.20 -12.74
CA ARG A 7 -13.40 27.96 -11.30
C ARG A 7 -14.23 29.09 -10.69
N ARG A 8 -15.34 28.74 -10.04
CA ARG A 8 -16.11 29.67 -9.24
C ARG A 8 -15.33 29.99 -7.97
N SER A 9 -15.51 31.17 -7.39
CA SER A 9 -14.90 31.52 -6.09
C SER A 9 -15.33 30.56 -4.97
N SER A 10 -16.49 29.89 -5.13
CA SER A 10 -16.98 28.83 -4.25
C SER A 10 -16.16 27.52 -4.32
N ASP A 11 -15.27 27.39 -5.31
CA ASP A 11 -14.43 26.18 -5.46
C ASP A 11 -13.06 26.36 -4.76
N LEU A 12 -12.86 27.47 -4.06
CA LEU A 12 -11.60 27.78 -3.38
C LEU A 12 -11.75 27.61 -1.87
N ILE A 13 -10.78 26.93 -1.27
CA ILE A 13 -10.65 26.83 0.17
C ILE A 13 -9.56 27.83 0.60
N GLN A 14 -9.89 28.74 1.51
CA GLN A 14 -8.89 29.59 2.15
C GLN A 14 -8.20 28.79 3.25
N ILE A 15 -6.86 28.83 3.27
CA ILE A 15 -6.04 28.17 4.28
C ILE A 15 -5.24 29.23 5.03
N ASP A 16 -5.45 29.33 6.34
CA ASP A 16 -4.66 30.14 7.25
C ASP A 16 -3.77 29.23 8.12
N LEU A 17 -2.49 29.53 8.19
CA LEU A 17 -1.52 28.74 8.94
C LEU A 17 -0.84 29.59 10.01
N SER A 18 -0.73 29.08 11.22
CA SER A 18 0.07 29.63 12.31
C SER A 18 1.10 28.63 12.78
N ALA A 19 1.93 28.99 13.74
CA ALA A 19 2.94 28.07 14.31
C ALA A 19 2.35 26.80 14.95
N SER A 20 1.08 26.82 15.38
CA SER A 20 0.46 25.69 16.10
C SER A 20 -0.91 25.27 15.58
N LYS A 21 -1.47 25.99 14.61
CA LYS A 21 -2.83 25.72 14.11
C LYS A 21 -2.92 25.93 12.61
N ILE A 22 -3.79 25.15 11.98
CA ILE A 22 -4.25 25.32 10.60
C ILE A 22 -5.76 25.55 10.60
N ARG A 23 -6.22 26.50 9.79
CA ARG A 23 -7.64 26.78 9.59
C ARG A 23 -7.98 26.72 8.13
N PHE A 24 -9.04 26.02 7.83
CA PHE A 24 -9.67 25.96 6.50
C PHE A 24 -10.98 26.72 6.57
N THR A 25 -11.19 27.62 5.62
CA THR A 25 -12.46 28.32 5.46
C THR A 25 -13.00 28.04 4.07
N PHE A 26 -14.20 27.49 4.04
CA PHE A 26 -14.90 27.19 2.81
C PHE A 26 -16.36 27.61 2.99
N ASP A 27 -16.78 28.61 2.23
CA ASP A 27 -18.11 29.21 2.31
C ASP A 27 -18.45 29.63 3.76
N SER A 28 -19.47 29.07 4.38
CA SER A 28 -19.87 29.33 5.77
C SER A 28 -19.19 28.38 6.79
N VAL A 29 -18.39 27.44 6.35
CA VAL A 29 -17.74 26.43 7.21
C VAL A 29 -16.32 26.86 7.55
N ILE A 30 -15.99 26.79 8.84
CA ILE A 30 -14.64 27.02 9.35
C ILE A 30 -14.20 25.78 10.12
N LEU A 31 -13.12 25.13 9.66
CA LEU A 31 -12.48 24.03 10.35
C LEU A 31 -11.11 24.49 10.88
N THR A 32 -10.90 24.35 12.17
CA THR A 32 -9.59 24.64 12.80
C THR A 32 -9.05 23.39 13.45
N SER A 33 -7.79 23.05 13.15
CA SER A 33 -7.08 21.93 13.75
C SER A 33 -5.76 22.39 14.38
N LYS A 34 -5.33 21.71 15.43
CA LYS A 34 -3.99 21.87 15.98
C LYS A 34 -3.00 21.13 15.07
N LEU A 35 -1.84 21.74 14.82
CA LEU A 35 -0.74 21.07 14.14
C LEU A 35 -0.12 20.01 15.06
N ILE A 36 0.39 18.94 14.45
CA ILE A 36 1.17 17.94 15.17
C ILE A 36 2.46 18.62 15.63
N ASP A 37 2.78 18.45 16.91
CA ASP A 37 4.00 18.97 17.50
C ASP A 37 5.15 17.98 17.22
N GLY A 38 6.21 18.45 16.58
CA GLY A 38 7.38 17.65 16.24
C GLY A 38 7.92 17.88 14.83
N THR A 39 9.09 17.35 14.58
CA THR A 39 9.72 17.35 13.26
C THR A 39 9.19 16.18 12.44
N PHE A 40 8.78 16.45 11.20
CA PHE A 40 8.37 15.39 10.27
C PHE A 40 9.54 14.44 10.03
N PRO A 41 9.35 13.11 10.17
CA PRO A 41 10.41 12.15 9.94
C PRO A 41 10.99 12.26 8.53
N ASP A 42 12.31 12.07 8.42
CA ASP A 42 12.97 11.98 7.11
C ASP A 42 12.59 10.65 6.44
N TYR A 43 11.57 10.70 5.58
CA TYR A 43 11.05 9.53 4.90
C TYR A 43 12.06 8.88 3.94
N SER A 44 13.08 9.63 3.49
CA SER A 44 14.11 9.08 2.62
C SER A 44 14.89 7.94 3.28
N ARG A 45 14.96 7.93 4.62
CA ARG A 45 15.61 6.88 5.41
C ARG A 45 14.81 5.60 5.53
N VAL A 46 13.52 5.63 5.23
CA VAL A 46 12.66 4.42 5.31
C VAL A 46 12.46 3.78 3.95
N ILE A 47 12.83 4.46 2.87
CA ILE A 47 12.78 3.89 1.52
C ILE A 47 13.92 2.88 1.37
N PRO A 48 13.63 1.57 1.18
CA PRO A 48 14.67 0.57 1.04
C PRO A 48 15.39 0.74 -0.30
N THR A 49 16.72 0.66 -0.28
CA THR A 49 17.58 0.80 -1.47
C THR A 49 18.30 -0.49 -1.84
N ALA A 50 18.23 -1.52 -0.98
CA ALA A 50 18.96 -2.78 -1.13
C ALA A 50 18.05 -3.98 -1.46
N ASN A 51 16.79 -3.73 -1.81
CA ASN A 51 15.84 -4.79 -2.18
C ASN A 51 16.16 -5.33 -3.58
N ASP A 52 16.69 -6.54 -3.63
CA ASP A 52 17.26 -7.20 -4.83
C ASP A 52 16.30 -8.20 -5.50
N LYS A 53 15.16 -8.53 -4.86
CA LYS A 53 14.17 -9.46 -5.39
C LYS A 53 12.98 -8.69 -5.95
N LEU A 54 12.65 -8.97 -7.20
CA LEU A 54 11.57 -8.27 -7.90
C LEU A 54 10.43 -9.23 -8.23
N LEU A 55 9.24 -8.91 -7.72
CA LEU A 55 7.98 -9.52 -8.14
C LEU A 55 7.21 -8.51 -9.00
N ARG A 56 6.77 -8.95 -10.19
CA ARG A 56 5.82 -8.25 -11.05
C ARG A 56 4.52 -9.03 -11.13
N ILE A 57 3.40 -8.39 -10.85
CA ILE A 57 2.11 -9.06 -10.76
C ILE A 57 0.99 -8.11 -11.19
N ASP A 58 -0.09 -8.67 -11.73
CA ASP A 58 -1.33 -7.93 -12.00
C ASP A 58 -1.96 -7.47 -10.67
N PRO A 59 -2.13 -6.15 -10.44
CA PRO A 59 -2.63 -5.64 -9.16
C PRO A 59 -4.06 -6.06 -8.86
N LYS A 60 -4.91 -6.24 -9.88
CA LYS A 60 -6.32 -6.65 -9.72
C LYS A 60 -6.41 -8.11 -9.32
N ALA A 61 -5.71 -8.99 -10.03
CA ALA A 61 -5.67 -10.42 -9.70
C ALA A 61 -5.08 -10.63 -8.30
N PHE A 62 -4.02 -9.90 -7.96
CA PHE A 62 -3.38 -9.96 -6.67
C PHE A 62 -4.30 -9.46 -5.55
N SER A 63 -4.93 -8.30 -5.70
CA SER A 63 -5.88 -7.74 -4.72
C SER A 63 -7.06 -8.69 -4.48
N GLN A 64 -7.63 -9.27 -5.54
CA GLN A 64 -8.72 -10.24 -5.42
C GLN A 64 -8.29 -11.53 -4.70
N GLY A 65 -7.07 -12.02 -4.96
CA GLY A 65 -6.51 -13.17 -4.25
C GLY A 65 -6.33 -12.88 -2.76
N VAL A 66 -5.76 -11.71 -2.43
CA VAL A 66 -5.61 -11.26 -1.04
C VAL A 66 -6.96 -11.15 -0.34
N ASP A 67 -7.96 -10.53 -0.97
CA ASP A 67 -9.31 -10.35 -0.43
C ASP A 67 -9.96 -11.72 -0.11
N ARG A 68 -9.89 -12.67 -1.04
CA ARG A 68 -10.46 -14.01 -0.85
C ARG A 68 -9.84 -14.76 0.33
N VAL A 69 -8.51 -14.82 0.42
CA VAL A 69 -7.86 -15.51 1.54
C VAL A 69 -8.02 -14.77 2.85
N ALA A 70 -8.09 -13.43 2.82
CA ALA A 70 -8.26 -12.60 4.01
C ALA A 70 -9.65 -12.70 4.65
N THR A 71 -10.64 -13.25 3.95
CA THR A 71 -12.01 -13.43 4.45
C THR A 71 -12.05 -14.24 5.75
N ILE A 72 -11.14 -15.20 5.94
CA ILE A 72 -11.07 -16.01 7.17
C ILE A 72 -10.12 -15.43 8.22
N ALA A 73 -9.40 -14.34 7.90
CA ALA A 73 -8.48 -13.71 8.84
C ALA A 73 -9.24 -13.15 10.05
N THR A 74 -8.64 -13.26 11.23
CA THR A 74 -9.20 -12.60 12.42
C THR A 74 -8.94 -11.10 12.36
N GLU A 75 -9.82 -10.31 12.97
CA GLU A 75 -9.64 -8.83 13.02
C GLU A 75 -8.32 -8.40 13.65
N LYS A 76 -7.77 -9.21 14.55
CA LYS A 76 -6.51 -8.89 15.25
C LYS A 76 -5.28 -9.08 14.38
N THR A 77 -5.28 -10.06 13.49
CA THR A 77 -4.05 -10.42 12.76
C THR A 77 -4.06 -9.93 11.33
N ARG A 78 -5.19 -10.02 10.62
CA ARG A 78 -5.31 -9.66 9.17
C ARG A 78 -4.04 -9.95 8.34
N ALA A 79 -3.21 -10.90 8.82
CA ALA A 79 -1.96 -11.25 8.19
C ALA A 79 -2.22 -12.22 7.04
N VAL A 80 -1.74 -11.88 5.86
CA VAL A 80 -1.67 -12.77 4.71
C VAL A 80 -0.21 -13.15 4.50
N LYS A 81 0.06 -14.45 4.48
CA LYS A 81 1.36 -15.00 4.11
C LYS A 81 1.45 -15.12 2.60
N MET A 82 2.53 -14.65 2.05
CA MET A 82 2.94 -14.77 0.66
C MET A 82 4.14 -15.70 0.59
N ALA A 83 3.99 -16.87 -0.02
CA ALA A 83 5.10 -17.72 -0.41
C ALA A 83 5.42 -17.46 -1.88
N LEU A 84 6.65 -17.01 -2.13
CA LEU A 84 7.17 -16.66 -3.43
C LEU A 84 8.01 -17.82 -3.95
N ASP A 85 7.67 -18.30 -5.11
CA ASP A 85 8.44 -19.29 -5.87
C ASP A 85 8.49 -18.85 -7.34
N LYS A 86 9.29 -19.50 -8.15
CA LYS A 86 9.45 -19.16 -9.56
C LYS A 86 8.08 -19.07 -10.27
N ASP A 87 7.74 -17.85 -10.69
CA ASP A 87 6.52 -17.50 -11.43
C ASP A 87 5.20 -17.89 -10.72
N LYS A 88 5.27 -18.19 -9.42
CA LYS A 88 4.14 -18.64 -8.61
C LYS A 88 4.13 -17.97 -7.25
N ILE A 89 3.03 -17.38 -6.90
CA ILE A 89 2.81 -16.76 -5.61
C ILE A 89 1.65 -17.50 -4.92
N THR A 90 1.92 -18.08 -3.75
CA THR A 90 0.88 -18.69 -2.92
C THR A 90 0.52 -17.75 -1.79
N LEU A 91 -0.71 -17.27 -1.79
CA LEU A 91 -1.30 -16.49 -0.71
C LEU A 91 -1.96 -17.44 0.27
N SER A 92 -1.75 -17.25 1.55
CA SER A 92 -2.40 -18.10 2.56
C SER A 92 -2.69 -17.34 3.85
N VAL A 93 -3.77 -17.74 4.52
CA VAL A 93 -4.17 -17.29 5.85
C VAL A 93 -4.53 -18.51 6.67
N THR A 94 -4.06 -18.55 7.91
CA THR A 94 -4.45 -19.58 8.89
C THR A 94 -5.12 -18.89 10.07
N SER A 95 -6.33 -19.32 10.38
CA SER A 95 -7.12 -18.86 11.52
C SER A 95 -7.43 -20.06 12.42
N PRO A 96 -7.13 -20.00 13.73
CA PRO A 96 -7.48 -21.09 14.66
C PRO A 96 -8.98 -21.42 14.68
N GLU A 97 -9.82 -20.41 14.41
CA GLU A 97 -11.28 -20.54 14.48
C GLU A 97 -11.91 -20.89 13.13
N ASN A 98 -11.34 -20.36 12.03
CA ASN A 98 -11.95 -20.41 10.70
C ASN A 98 -11.22 -21.37 9.73
N GLY A 99 -10.12 -21.99 10.16
CA GLY A 99 -9.34 -22.91 9.32
C GLY A 99 -8.28 -22.21 8.47
N THR A 100 -7.98 -22.78 7.30
CA THR A 100 -6.92 -22.28 6.40
C THR A 100 -7.49 -22.01 5.01
N ALA A 101 -7.18 -20.85 4.45
CA ALA A 101 -7.39 -20.52 3.04
C ALA A 101 -6.07 -20.39 2.34
N ALA A 102 -5.98 -20.88 1.11
CA ALA A 102 -4.82 -20.69 0.25
C ALA A 102 -5.27 -20.49 -1.20
N GLU A 103 -4.55 -19.63 -1.91
CA GLU A 103 -4.79 -19.34 -3.32
C GLU A 103 -3.47 -19.09 -4.04
N GLU A 104 -3.39 -19.55 -5.29
CA GLU A 104 -2.25 -19.33 -6.16
C GLU A 104 -2.56 -18.19 -7.14
N VAL A 105 -1.65 -17.23 -7.21
CA VAL A 105 -1.72 -16.12 -8.16
C VAL A 105 -0.45 -16.14 -9.03
N SER A 106 -0.62 -15.96 -10.33
CA SER A 106 0.50 -15.89 -11.27
C SER A 106 1.21 -14.55 -11.15
N GLY A 107 2.53 -14.58 -11.17
CA GLY A 107 3.36 -13.38 -11.18
C GLY A 107 4.75 -13.71 -11.71
N GLN A 108 5.47 -12.71 -12.19
CA GLN A 108 6.85 -12.85 -12.66
C GLN A 108 7.80 -12.69 -11.46
N TYR A 109 8.38 -13.79 -11.03
CA TYR A 109 9.37 -13.85 -9.96
C TYR A 109 10.46 -14.88 -10.31
N SER A 110 11.73 -14.53 -10.15
CA SER A 110 12.84 -15.39 -10.58
C SER A 110 13.98 -15.49 -9.56
N SER A 111 13.81 -14.88 -8.37
CA SER A 111 14.79 -14.98 -7.28
C SER A 111 14.56 -16.22 -6.42
N ASP A 112 15.37 -16.41 -5.38
CA ASP A 112 15.22 -17.50 -4.42
C ASP A 112 13.85 -17.46 -3.73
N SER A 113 13.29 -18.65 -3.54
CA SER A 113 12.00 -18.80 -2.86
C SER A 113 12.08 -18.36 -1.41
N PHE A 114 11.11 -17.58 -0.94
CA PHE A 114 10.97 -17.23 0.47
C PHE A 114 9.53 -16.87 0.83
N GLU A 115 9.27 -16.76 2.12
CA GLU A 115 7.96 -16.40 2.66
C GLU A 115 8.01 -15.03 3.33
N ILE A 116 6.95 -14.24 3.16
CA ILE A 116 6.79 -12.93 3.77
C ILE A 116 5.31 -12.72 4.12
N GLY A 117 5.04 -12.04 5.23
CA GLY A 117 3.69 -11.73 5.66
C GLY A 117 3.38 -10.24 5.54
N PHE A 118 2.14 -9.91 5.21
CA PHE A 118 1.67 -8.52 5.18
C PHE A 118 0.29 -8.39 5.82
N ASN A 119 -0.01 -7.18 6.28
CA ASN A 119 -1.38 -6.83 6.63
C ASN A 119 -2.21 -6.72 5.33
N ALA A 120 -3.22 -7.60 5.20
CA ALA A 120 -4.08 -7.66 4.02
C ALA A 120 -4.71 -6.32 3.67
N ARG A 121 -5.16 -5.57 4.68
CA ARG A 121 -5.81 -4.27 4.47
C ARG A 121 -4.86 -3.26 3.85
N TYR A 122 -3.65 -3.13 4.42
CA TYR A 122 -2.67 -2.18 3.88
C TYR A 122 -2.22 -2.57 2.48
N LEU A 123 -2.08 -3.87 2.22
CA LEU A 123 -1.76 -4.35 0.89
C LEU A 123 -2.87 -4.02 -0.11
N MET A 124 -4.15 -4.25 0.24
CA MET A 124 -5.29 -3.91 -0.60
C MET A 124 -5.44 -2.40 -0.80
N ASP A 125 -5.22 -1.58 0.25
CA ASP A 125 -5.25 -0.13 0.16
C ASP A 125 -4.22 0.37 -0.87
N ILE A 126 -2.99 -0.17 -0.85
CA ILE A 126 -1.96 0.17 -1.84
C ILE A 126 -2.36 -0.28 -3.24
N LEU A 127 -2.82 -1.54 -3.40
CA LEU A 127 -3.19 -2.09 -4.70
C LEU A 127 -4.40 -1.35 -5.32
N GLY A 128 -5.27 -0.76 -4.49
CA GLY A 128 -6.38 0.08 -4.93
C GLY A 128 -5.97 1.42 -5.57
N GLU A 129 -4.77 1.91 -5.25
CA GLU A 129 -4.21 3.16 -5.80
C GLU A 129 -3.35 2.92 -7.06
N ILE A 130 -3.14 1.66 -7.45
CA ILE A 130 -2.38 1.30 -8.65
C ILE A 130 -3.32 1.34 -9.86
N GLU A 131 -3.05 2.21 -10.81
CA GLU A 131 -3.84 2.36 -12.03
C GLU A 131 -3.33 1.48 -13.19
N GLY A 132 -2.05 1.09 -13.15
CA GLY A 132 -1.40 0.30 -14.18
C GLY A 132 -1.80 -1.18 -14.17
N ASP A 133 -1.42 -1.89 -15.25
CA ASP A 133 -1.68 -3.33 -15.40
C ASP A 133 -0.68 -4.21 -14.63
N ILE A 134 0.42 -3.62 -14.14
CA ILE A 134 1.48 -4.32 -13.41
C ILE A 134 1.88 -3.48 -12.20
N VAL A 135 2.02 -4.14 -11.06
CA VAL A 135 2.65 -3.60 -9.87
C VAL A 135 3.98 -4.32 -9.61
N GLU A 136 5.00 -3.56 -9.24
CA GLU A 136 6.33 -4.05 -8.85
C GLU A 136 6.46 -4.04 -7.32
N LEU A 137 6.79 -5.20 -6.75
CA LEU A 137 7.20 -5.34 -5.36
C LEU A 137 8.70 -5.63 -5.32
N HIS A 138 9.46 -4.71 -4.76
CA HIS A 138 10.89 -4.89 -4.51
C HIS A 138 11.07 -5.38 -3.07
N LEU A 139 11.64 -6.56 -2.93
CA LEU A 139 11.75 -7.34 -1.70
C LEU A 139 13.22 -7.65 -1.40
N ALA A 140 13.57 -7.89 -0.14
CA ALA A 140 14.88 -8.37 0.27
C ALA A 140 14.76 -9.69 1.06
N ASP A 141 14.11 -9.65 2.22
CA ASP A 141 13.87 -10.79 3.10
C ASP A 141 12.53 -10.65 3.84
N ALA A 142 12.19 -11.64 4.66
CA ALA A 142 10.92 -11.72 5.39
C ALA A 142 10.70 -10.61 6.44
N SER A 143 11.72 -9.82 6.75
CA SER A 143 11.69 -8.77 7.80
C SER A 143 11.96 -7.36 7.27
N ALA A 144 12.51 -7.26 6.07
CA ALA A 144 12.86 -5.98 5.47
C ALA A 144 11.62 -5.27 4.87
N PRO A 145 11.57 -3.92 4.93
CA PRO A 145 10.50 -3.16 4.29
C PRO A 145 10.43 -3.47 2.80
N THR A 146 9.24 -3.63 2.27
CA THR A 146 8.98 -3.85 0.84
C THR A 146 8.63 -2.53 0.17
N LEU A 147 9.28 -2.21 -0.95
CA LEU A 147 8.94 -1.08 -1.79
C LEU A 147 7.96 -1.55 -2.87
N ILE A 148 6.83 -0.86 -2.99
CA ILE A 148 5.77 -1.16 -3.95
C ILE A 148 5.56 0.07 -4.84
N ARG A 149 5.48 -0.13 -6.16
CA ARG A 149 5.25 0.93 -7.15
C ARG A 149 4.77 0.33 -8.48
N GLU A 150 4.24 1.14 -9.37
CA GLU A 150 3.88 0.67 -10.73
C GLU A 150 5.13 0.39 -11.58
N ASN A 151 6.10 1.31 -11.55
CA ASN A 151 7.36 1.22 -12.28
C ASN A 151 8.37 2.23 -11.72
N ASP A 152 9.58 2.25 -12.27
CA ASP A 152 10.67 3.13 -11.84
C ASP A 152 10.43 4.64 -12.09
N LYS A 153 9.46 5.00 -12.93
CA LYS A 153 9.07 6.38 -13.24
C LYS A 153 7.79 6.82 -12.53
N SER A 154 7.21 5.95 -11.71
CA SER A 154 5.99 6.26 -10.98
C SER A 154 6.21 7.42 -10.02
N ALA A 155 5.28 8.37 -10.01
CA ALA A 155 5.32 9.51 -9.08
C ALA A 155 5.01 9.11 -7.64
N ALA A 156 4.34 7.98 -7.44
CA ALA A 156 4.01 7.42 -6.15
C ALA A 156 4.82 6.16 -5.87
N LEU A 157 5.25 6.02 -4.62
CA LEU A 157 5.87 4.81 -4.10
C LEU A 157 5.30 4.53 -2.70
N TYR A 158 5.21 3.25 -2.36
CA TYR A 158 4.71 2.79 -1.09
C TYR A 158 5.74 1.92 -0.40
N VAL A 159 5.92 2.12 0.90
CA VAL A 159 6.79 1.28 1.72
C VAL A 159 5.93 0.52 2.72
N LEU A 160 5.89 -0.79 2.59
CA LEU A 160 5.09 -1.67 3.44
C LEU A 160 5.99 -2.52 4.33
N MET A 161 5.78 -2.39 5.64
CA MET A 161 6.48 -3.22 6.63
C MET A 161 5.87 -4.61 6.67
N PRO A 162 6.69 -5.68 6.63
CA PRO A 162 6.18 -7.04 6.77
C PRO A 162 5.70 -7.33 8.19
N MET A 163 4.86 -8.35 8.30
CA MET A 163 4.38 -8.93 9.56
C MET A 163 4.98 -10.33 9.74
N ARG A 164 5.18 -10.72 10.98
CA ARG A 164 5.51 -12.13 11.28
C ARG A 164 4.28 -13.02 11.06
N VAL A 165 4.44 -14.08 10.31
CA VAL A 165 3.44 -15.09 9.93
C VAL A 165 3.94 -16.49 10.26
#